data_473eee8757017a4b5721a0f161a756c8
#
_entry.id   473eee8757017a4b5721a0f161a756c8
#
_cell.length_a   1.000
_cell.length_b   1.000
_cell.length_c   1.000
_cell.angle_alpha   90.00
_cell.angle_beta   90.00
_cell.angle_gamma   90.00
#
_symmetry.space_group_name_H-M   'P 1'
#
loop_
_entity.id
_entity.type
_entity.pdbx_description
1 polymer ?
#
loop_
_entity_poly.entity_id
_entity_poly.type
_entity_poly.pdbx_seq_one_letter_code
_entity_poly.pdbx_strand_id
1 'polypeptide(L)'
;MRGRLRGGIDLSPRSDQCPAAYDPAVNSPVILKVAATPTTPALVLRPWCAEDVAALVEVYRDAELRRWTNSRMESEDDGLRWVQDQEQGWAAGSRFAFAVLERALDAAPLRLVGNVVLKEVASGKPSAEVGYWTAAQARGRGVAQRALNTLTAWAFDAFQANGLECLELLHQVDNLASCRVAEKNGYQFDRLLPSAPPSYPLDGHVHVRRQLPDAFPSAPANAHFSA
;
A
#
# COMPACT_ATOMS: atom_id res chain seq x y z
N MET A 1 20.48 -48.13 31.78
CA MET A 1 20.81 -46.73 31.52
C MET A 1 19.88 -46.23 30.40
N ARG A 2 18.95 -45.34 30.77
CA ARG A 2 17.91 -44.80 29.84
C ARG A 2 18.28 -43.36 29.51
N GLY A 3 18.64 -43.11 28.28
CA GLY A 3 18.81 -41.75 27.73
C GLY A 3 17.63 -41.41 26.88
N ARG A 4 16.74 -40.51 27.35
CA ARG A 4 15.69 -39.87 26.55
C ARG A 4 16.23 -38.58 25.98
N LEU A 5 16.39 -38.52 24.68
CA LEU A 5 16.53 -37.27 23.96
C LEU A 5 15.10 -36.75 23.61
N ARG A 6 14.67 -35.71 24.30
CA ARG A 6 13.51 -34.90 23.90
C ARG A 6 14.02 -33.79 22.98
N GLY A 7 13.87 -33.96 21.68
CA GLY A 7 13.94 -32.88 20.75
C GLY A 7 12.59 -32.15 20.72
N GLY A 8 12.47 -31.03 21.39
CA GLY A 8 11.34 -30.14 21.24
C GLY A 8 11.47 -29.41 19.91
N ILE A 9 10.49 -29.60 18.99
CA ILE A 9 10.34 -28.78 17.80
C ILE A 9 9.77 -27.46 18.29
N ASP A 10 10.55 -26.40 18.17
CA ASP A 10 10.11 -25.02 18.39
C ASP A 10 9.18 -24.61 17.23
N LEU A 11 7.88 -24.58 17.50
CA LEU A 11 6.83 -24.17 16.58
C LEU A 11 6.48 -22.67 16.73
N SER A 12 7.42 -21.84 17.12
CA SER A 12 7.21 -20.39 17.09
C SER A 12 7.15 -19.93 15.64
N PRO A 13 6.04 -19.30 15.18
CA PRO A 13 5.96 -18.78 13.83
C PRO A 13 6.96 -17.63 13.69
N ARG A 14 7.99 -17.83 12.89
CA ARG A 14 8.93 -16.76 12.52
C ARG A 14 8.20 -15.81 11.56
N SER A 15 7.69 -14.71 12.09
CA SER A 15 6.98 -13.66 11.37
C SER A 15 7.85 -12.89 10.34
N ASP A 16 9.09 -13.31 10.14
CA ASP A 16 10.07 -12.60 9.30
C ASP A 16 10.39 -13.31 7.97
N GLN A 17 9.63 -14.35 7.60
CA GLN A 17 9.92 -15.20 6.42
C GLN A 17 8.99 -15.02 5.23
N CYS A 18 8.34 -13.86 5.05
CA CYS A 18 7.78 -13.56 3.74
C CYS A 18 8.93 -13.37 2.74
N PRO A 19 8.90 -14.07 1.58
CA PRO A 19 9.84 -13.78 0.52
C PRO A 19 9.70 -12.30 0.16
N ALA A 20 10.82 -11.62 0.22
CA ALA A 20 10.86 -10.19 -0.04
C ALA A 20 10.59 -9.94 -1.52
N ALA A 21 9.53 -9.21 -1.86
CA ALA A 21 9.39 -8.66 -3.17
C ALA A 21 10.58 -7.72 -3.42
N TYR A 22 11.27 -7.98 -4.48
CA TYR A 22 12.60 -7.49 -4.79
C TYR A 22 12.52 -6.12 -5.47
N ASP A 23 13.18 -5.12 -4.93
CA ASP A 23 13.51 -3.91 -5.67
C ASP A 23 14.80 -4.19 -6.47
N PRO A 24 14.74 -4.24 -7.81
CA PRO A 24 15.90 -4.52 -8.64
C PRO A 24 17.02 -3.48 -8.49
N ALA A 25 16.71 -2.28 -7.99
CA ALA A 25 17.69 -1.22 -7.79
C ALA A 25 18.44 -1.34 -6.45
N VAL A 26 17.86 -2.00 -5.42
CA VAL A 26 18.40 -1.97 -4.05
C VAL A 26 18.73 -3.36 -3.49
N ASN A 27 18.41 -4.43 -4.16
CA ASN A 27 18.62 -5.84 -3.73
C ASN A 27 18.06 -6.15 -2.32
N SER A 28 17.00 -5.46 -1.90
CA SER A 28 16.40 -5.56 -0.58
C SER A 28 14.88 -5.49 -0.64
N PRO A 29 14.16 -6.14 0.29
CA PRO A 29 12.71 -6.06 0.36
C PRO A 29 12.26 -4.63 0.67
N VAL A 30 11.29 -4.12 -0.09
CA VAL A 30 10.68 -2.83 0.16
C VAL A 30 9.73 -2.94 1.36
N ILE A 31 10.14 -2.42 2.50
CA ILE A 31 9.31 -2.32 3.70
C ILE A 31 9.19 -0.86 4.10
N LEU A 32 7.96 -0.33 4.08
CA LEU A 32 7.68 1.04 4.48
C LEU A 32 7.14 1.06 5.91
N LYS A 33 7.60 2.01 6.72
CA LYS A 33 7.23 2.12 8.13
C LYS A 33 6.53 3.45 8.39
N VAL A 34 5.45 3.39 9.15
CA VAL A 34 4.72 4.56 9.63
C VAL A 34 4.83 4.60 11.14
N ALA A 35 5.45 5.63 11.67
CA ALA A 35 5.65 5.77 13.11
C ALA A 35 4.31 5.82 13.86
N ALA A 36 4.29 5.30 15.09
CA ALA A 36 3.16 5.49 16.01
C ALA A 36 2.99 6.97 16.35
N THR A 37 1.78 7.35 16.69
CA THR A 37 1.46 8.63 17.33
C THR A 37 0.91 8.35 18.73
N PRO A 38 0.68 9.36 19.59
CA PRO A 38 0.06 9.12 20.89
C PRO A 38 -1.30 8.43 20.86
N THR A 39 -2.00 8.53 19.71
CA THR A 39 -3.37 8.00 19.54
C THR A 39 -3.49 6.88 18.51
N THR A 40 -2.44 6.59 17.76
CA THR A 40 -2.48 5.57 16.69
C THR A 40 -1.24 4.68 16.70
N PRO A 41 -1.40 3.35 16.61
CA PRO A 41 -0.29 2.41 16.51
C PRO A 41 0.59 2.63 15.28
N ALA A 42 1.83 2.13 15.31
CA ALA A 42 2.69 2.08 14.12
C ALA A 42 2.10 1.16 13.05
N LEU A 43 2.37 1.48 11.78
CA LEU A 43 2.05 0.62 10.66
C LEU A 43 3.33 0.13 9.98
N VAL A 44 3.26 -1.09 9.46
CA VAL A 44 4.26 -1.69 8.57
C VAL A 44 3.57 -2.02 7.26
N LEU A 45 4.11 -1.53 6.17
CA LEU A 45 3.67 -1.83 4.83
C LEU A 45 4.72 -2.71 4.19
N ARG A 46 4.35 -3.93 3.83
CA ARG A 46 5.23 -4.88 3.14
C ARG A 46 4.50 -5.57 1.99
N PRO A 47 5.21 -6.10 1.01
CA PRO A 47 4.58 -6.95 0.00
C PRO A 47 3.74 -8.05 0.62
N TRP A 48 2.69 -8.45 -0.08
CA TRP A 48 1.83 -9.56 0.28
C TRP A 48 2.59 -10.89 0.19
N CYS A 49 2.20 -11.86 1.02
CA CYS A 49 2.74 -13.20 1.02
C CYS A 49 1.67 -14.24 1.37
N ALA A 50 1.98 -15.52 1.15
CA ALA A 50 1.04 -16.62 1.37
C ALA A 50 0.50 -16.70 2.80
N GLU A 51 1.29 -16.31 3.79
CA GLU A 51 0.91 -16.29 5.20
C GLU A 51 -0.22 -15.28 5.51
N ASP A 52 -0.47 -14.31 4.62
CA ASP A 52 -1.53 -13.33 4.78
C ASP A 52 -2.91 -13.85 4.31
N VAL A 53 -2.95 -14.97 3.59
CA VAL A 53 -4.15 -15.47 2.90
C VAL A 53 -5.32 -15.65 3.85
N ALA A 54 -5.13 -16.30 4.99
CA ALA A 54 -6.21 -16.53 5.95
C ALA A 54 -6.82 -15.21 6.46
N ALA A 55 -5.97 -14.23 6.79
CA ALA A 55 -6.41 -12.89 7.22
C ALA A 55 -7.08 -12.12 6.09
N LEU A 56 -6.59 -12.27 4.86
CA LEU A 56 -7.15 -11.64 3.66
C LEU A 56 -8.56 -12.15 3.38
N VAL A 57 -8.77 -13.46 3.37
CA VAL A 57 -10.10 -14.09 3.18
C VAL A 57 -11.07 -13.63 4.26
N GLU A 58 -10.63 -13.58 5.52
CA GLU A 58 -11.46 -13.09 6.62
C GLU A 58 -11.90 -11.64 6.43
N VAL A 59 -10.97 -10.75 6.03
CA VAL A 59 -11.28 -9.33 5.76
C VAL A 59 -12.30 -9.18 4.63
N TYR A 60 -12.25 -10.04 3.60
CA TYR A 60 -13.19 -9.99 2.47
C TYR A 60 -14.59 -10.55 2.78
N ARG A 61 -14.85 -11.05 3.99
CA ARG A 61 -16.22 -11.32 4.46
C ARG A 61 -17.05 -10.05 4.66
N ASP A 62 -16.38 -8.90 4.82
CA ASP A 62 -17.04 -7.61 4.95
C ASP A 62 -17.74 -7.20 3.64
N ALA A 63 -19.06 -7.05 3.69
CA ALA A 63 -19.88 -6.69 2.54
C ALA A 63 -19.57 -5.27 2.01
N GLU A 64 -19.20 -4.34 2.89
CA GLU A 64 -18.83 -2.99 2.48
C GLU A 64 -17.52 -2.99 1.71
N LEU A 65 -16.51 -3.77 2.14
CA LEU A 65 -15.28 -3.92 1.38
C LEU A 65 -15.54 -4.49 -0.02
N ARG A 66 -16.35 -5.56 -0.11
CA ARG A 66 -16.71 -6.17 -1.39
C ARG A 66 -17.43 -5.23 -2.34
N ARG A 67 -18.19 -4.26 -1.82
CA ARG A 67 -18.84 -3.22 -2.63
C ARG A 67 -17.84 -2.35 -3.38
N TRP A 68 -16.68 -2.07 -2.77
CA TRP A 68 -15.69 -1.14 -3.30
C TRP A 68 -14.51 -1.82 -4.01
N THR A 69 -14.46 -3.14 -3.99
CA THR A 69 -13.40 -3.91 -4.63
C THR A 69 -13.98 -4.86 -5.67
N ASN A 70 -13.30 -5.02 -6.79
CA ASN A 70 -13.73 -5.96 -7.83
C ASN A 70 -13.27 -7.41 -7.57
N SER A 71 -12.58 -7.65 -6.47
CA SER A 71 -12.08 -8.99 -6.13
C SER A 71 -13.11 -9.76 -5.33
N ARG A 72 -13.46 -10.96 -5.80
CA ARG A 72 -14.19 -11.95 -5.02
C ARG A 72 -13.19 -12.87 -4.36
N MET A 73 -13.34 -13.09 -3.06
CA MET A 73 -12.41 -13.87 -2.26
C MET A 73 -13.25 -14.70 -1.29
N GLU A 74 -13.60 -15.90 -1.72
CA GLU A 74 -14.52 -16.79 -1.01
C GLU A 74 -13.80 -18.00 -0.40
N SER A 75 -12.56 -18.26 -0.85
CA SER A 75 -11.75 -19.39 -0.42
C SER A 75 -10.28 -19.00 -0.25
N GLU A 76 -9.50 -19.85 0.43
CA GLU A 76 -8.05 -19.70 0.51
C GLU A 76 -7.37 -19.79 -0.86
N ASP A 77 -7.90 -20.61 -1.77
CA ASP A 77 -7.40 -20.71 -3.15
C ASP A 77 -7.57 -19.37 -3.90
N ASP A 78 -8.69 -18.65 -3.68
CA ASP A 78 -8.86 -17.32 -4.24
C ASP A 78 -7.84 -16.34 -3.66
N GLY A 79 -7.62 -16.43 -2.36
CA GLY A 79 -6.63 -15.63 -1.65
C GLY A 79 -5.20 -15.88 -2.16
N LEU A 80 -4.83 -17.14 -2.34
CA LEU A 80 -3.52 -17.55 -2.89
C LEU A 80 -3.32 -16.99 -4.31
N ARG A 81 -4.32 -17.17 -5.21
CA ARG A 81 -4.25 -16.61 -6.56
C ARG A 81 -4.08 -15.10 -6.53
N TRP A 82 -4.86 -14.42 -5.70
CA TRP A 82 -4.74 -12.96 -5.57
C TRP A 82 -3.36 -12.52 -5.07
N VAL A 83 -2.77 -13.21 -4.10
CA VAL A 83 -1.40 -12.93 -3.61
C VAL A 83 -0.39 -13.16 -4.72
N GLN A 84 -0.48 -14.26 -5.47
CA GLN A 84 0.40 -14.55 -6.61
C GLN A 84 0.32 -13.47 -7.70
N ASP A 85 -0.88 -12.92 -7.96
CA ASP A 85 -1.04 -11.80 -8.90
C ASP A 85 -0.31 -10.54 -8.41
N GLN A 86 -0.29 -10.29 -7.07
CA GLN A 86 0.49 -9.18 -6.53
C GLN A 86 2.00 -9.43 -6.67
N GLU A 87 2.48 -10.64 -6.40
CA GLU A 87 3.88 -11.04 -6.57
C GLU A 87 4.33 -10.89 -8.04
N GLN A 88 3.50 -11.31 -8.99
CA GLN A 88 3.75 -11.12 -10.42
C GLN A 88 3.81 -9.63 -10.79
N GLY A 89 2.92 -8.81 -10.24
CA GLY A 89 2.94 -7.36 -10.43
C GLY A 89 4.23 -6.70 -9.95
N TRP A 90 4.74 -7.13 -8.80
CA TRP A 90 6.04 -6.72 -8.27
C TRP A 90 7.18 -7.14 -9.20
N ALA A 91 7.20 -8.41 -9.61
CA ALA A 91 8.22 -8.94 -10.53
C ALA A 91 8.22 -8.22 -11.88
N ALA A 92 7.06 -7.83 -12.38
CA ALA A 92 6.90 -7.06 -13.62
C ALA A 92 7.23 -5.57 -13.47
N GLY A 93 7.39 -5.05 -12.25
CA GLY A 93 7.64 -3.63 -12.00
C GLY A 93 6.45 -2.70 -12.36
N SER A 94 5.24 -3.25 -12.47
CA SER A 94 4.06 -2.51 -12.94
C SER A 94 3.00 -2.29 -11.86
N ARG A 95 3.08 -3.07 -10.76
CA ARG A 95 2.12 -3.05 -9.67
C ARG A 95 2.81 -3.39 -8.35
N PHE A 96 2.65 -2.53 -7.36
CA PHE A 96 3.31 -2.61 -6.06
C PHE A 96 2.26 -2.57 -4.95
N ALA A 97 1.74 -3.75 -4.59
CA ALA A 97 0.73 -3.89 -3.53
C ALA A 97 1.39 -4.22 -2.19
N PHE A 98 0.96 -3.52 -1.15
CA PHE A 98 1.44 -3.70 0.22
C PHE A 98 0.30 -4.12 1.14
N ALA A 99 0.51 -5.18 1.90
CA ALA A 99 -0.27 -5.46 3.10
C ALA A 99 0.04 -4.37 4.13
N VAL A 100 -0.99 -3.73 4.65
CA VAL A 100 -0.87 -2.75 5.74
C VAL A 100 -1.11 -3.47 7.06
N LEU A 101 -0.08 -3.56 7.86
CA LEU A 101 -0.06 -4.28 9.13
C LEU A 101 0.06 -3.30 10.29
N GLU A 102 -0.72 -3.51 11.33
CA GLU A 102 -0.67 -2.74 12.57
C GLU A 102 0.09 -3.52 13.65
N ARG A 103 1.03 -2.86 14.30
CA ARG A 103 1.73 -3.40 15.47
C ARG A 103 0.93 -3.07 16.72
N ALA A 104 0.43 -4.11 17.40
CA ALA A 104 -0.17 -3.90 18.71
C ALA A 104 0.90 -3.47 19.75
N LEU A 105 0.47 -2.76 20.81
CA LEU A 105 1.37 -2.20 21.83
C LEU A 105 2.09 -3.29 22.66
N ASP A 106 1.54 -4.49 22.72
CA ASP A 106 1.96 -5.55 23.67
C ASP A 106 2.76 -6.68 23.03
N ALA A 107 3.64 -6.40 22.08
CA ALA A 107 4.43 -7.42 21.34
C ALA A 107 3.59 -8.52 20.67
N ALA A 108 2.29 -8.31 20.50
CA ALA A 108 1.40 -9.19 19.77
C ALA A 108 1.78 -9.27 18.28
N PRO A 109 1.42 -10.35 17.58
CA PRO A 109 1.68 -10.47 16.16
C PRO A 109 1.07 -9.31 15.38
N LEU A 110 1.70 -8.95 14.26
CA LEU A 110 1.21 -7.94 13.33
C LEU A 110 -0.18 -8.33 12.84
N ARG A 111 -1.12 -7.39 12.83
CA ARG A 111 -2.49 -7.61 12.39
C ARG A 111 -2.75 -6.91 11.07
N LEU A 112 -3.32 -7.63 10.10
CA LEU A 112 -3.76 -7.06 8.83
C LEU A 112 -4.89 -6.05 9.06
N VAL A 113 -4.67 -4.81 8.61
CA VAL A 113 -5.61 -3.69 8.76
C VAL A 113 -5.97 -3.03 7.44
N GLY A 114 -5.29 -3.37 6.35
CA GLY A 114 -5.61 -2.80 5.05
C GLY A 114 -4.64 -3.22 3.95
N ASN A 115 -4.82 -2.59 2.82
CA ASN A 115 -3.96 -2.67 1.64
C ASN A 115 -3.75 -1.28 1.08
N VAL A 116 -2.60 -1.05 0.48
CA VAL A 116 -2.34 0.11 -0.37
C VAL A 116 -1.55 -0.36 -1.58
N VAL A 117 -1.82 0.20 -2.75
CA VAL A 117 -1.21 -0.27 -4.01
C VAL A 117 -0.89 0.91 -4.93
N LEU A 118 0.28 0.85 -5.56
CA LEU A 118 0.64 1.61 -6.74
C LEU A 118 0.51 0.69 -7.95
N LYS A 119 -0.17 1.11 -9.00
CA LYS A 119 -0.45 0.31 -10.19
C LYS A 119 -0.32 1.13 -11.46
N GLU A 120 -0.22 0.44 -12.59
CA GLU A 120 -0.02 1.03 -13.92
C GLU A 120 1.28 1.85 -14.05
N VAL A 121 2.29 1.47 -13.31
CA VAL A 121 3.62 2.04 -13.48
C VAL A 121 4.21 1.52 -14.79
N ALA A 122 4.66 2.44 -15.63
CA ALA A 122 5.31 2.11 -16.89
C ALA A 122 6.37 3.16 -17.23
N SER A 123 7.47 2.73 -17.83
CA SER A 123 8.54 3.64 -18.26
C SER A 123 8.01 4.68 -19.23
N GLY A 124 8.32 5.95 -18.97
CA GLY A 124 7.86 7.08 -19.78
C GLY A 124 6.39 7.47 -19.60
N LYS A 125 5.65 6.81 -18.71
CA LYS A 125 4.30 7.24 -18.32
C LYS A 125 4.40 8.20 -17.13
N PRO A 126 3.95 9.47 -17.25
CA PRO A 126 4.10 10.45 -16.18
C PRO A 126 3.11 10.27 -15.03
N SER A 127 2.14 9.34 -15.16
CA SER A 127 1.14 9.08 -14.13
C SER A 127 1.03 7.60 -13.80
N ALA A 128 0.68 7.32 -12.54
CA ALA A 128 0.34 5.99 -12.05
C ALA A 128 -0.89 6.07 -11.16
N GLU A 129 -1.61 4.95 -10.99
CA GLU A 129 -2.80 4.89 -10.16
C GLU A 129 -2.47 4.36 -8.77
N VAL A 130 -3.07 4.95 -7.74
CA VAL A 130 -3.03 4.44 -6.37
C VAL A 130 -4.40 3.95 -5.94
N GLY A 131 -4.40 2.90 -5.11
CA GLY A 131 -5.63 2.37 -4.52
C GLY A 131 -5.39 1.89 -3.11
N TYR A 132 -6.47 1.74 -2.34
CA TYR A 132 -6.40 1.20 -0.99
C TYR A 132 -7.73 0.61 -0.56
N TRP A 133 -7.67 -0.19 0.49
CA TRP A 133 -8.82 -0.53 1.30
C TRP A 133 -8.41 -0.70 2.78
N THR A 134 -9.39 -0.61 3.67
CA THR A 134 -9.19 -0.74 5.12
C THR A 134 -10.15 -1.80 5.66
N ALA A 135 -9.63 -2.72 6.45
CA ALA A 135 -10.43 -3.74 7.13
C ALA A 135 -11.46 -3.08 8.06
N ALA A 136 -12.64 -3.68 8.20
CA ALA A 136 -13.78 -3.10 8.93
C ALA A 136 -13.39 -2.59 10.32
N GLN A 137 -12.64 -3.41 11.08
CA GLN A 137 -12.22 -3.09 12.45
C GLN A 137 -11.16 -1.98 12.54
N ALA A 138 -10.61 -1.52 11.41
CA ALA A 138 -9.59 -0.48 11.36
C ALA A 138 -10.08 0.83 10.71
N ARG A 139 -11.33 0.88 10.24
CA ARG A 139 -11.93 2.09 9.68
C ARG A 139 -12.06 3.21 10.71
N GLY A 140 -12.05 4.45 10.24
CA GLY A 140 -12.15 5.64 11.10
C GLY A 140 -10.90 5.96 11.92
N ARG A 141 -9.86 5.12 11.87
CA ARG A 141 -8.62 5.24 12.66
C ARG A 141 -7.45 5.88 11.91
N GLY A 142 -7.69 6.44 10.73
CA GLY A 142 -6.66 7.10 9.91
C GLY A 142 -5.68 6.14 9.20
N VAL A 143 -5.94 4.82 9.18
CA VAL A 143 -5.07 3.82 8.57
C VAL A 143 -4.87 4.11 7.07
N ALA A 144 -5.96 4.28 6.30
CA ALA A 144 -5.88 4.57 4.87
C ALA A 144 -5.09 5.84 4.58
N GLN A 145 -5.36 6.92 5.32
CA GLN A 145 -4.66 8.19 5.15
C GLN A 145 -3.14 8.03 5.36
N ARG A 146 -2.74 7.37 6.43
CA ARG A 146 -1.31 7.20 6.78
C ARG A 146 -0.60 6.28 5.79
N ALA A 147 -1.23 5.17 5.41
CA ALA A 147 -0.68 4.23 4.44
C ALA A 147 -0.54 4.86 3.05
N LEU A 148 -1.59 5.56 2.57
CA LEU A 148 -1.56 6.24 1.28
C LEU A 148 -0.50 7.35 1.24
N ASN A 149 -0.36 8.15 2.29
CA ASN A 149 0.67 9.18 2.35
C ASN A 149 2.09 8.59 2.25
N THR A 150 2.32 7.48 2.95
CA THR A 150 3.61 6.77 2.92
C THR A 150 3.89 6.16 1.55
N LEU A 151 2.89 5.51 0.93
CA LEU A 151 3.00 5.00 -0.44
C LEU A 151 3.30 6.12 -1.42
N THR A 152 2.60 7.24 -1.32
CA THR A 152 2.78 8.41 -2.21
C THR A 152 4.21 8.95 -2.15
N ALA A 153 4.75 9.12 -0.94
CA ALA A 153 6.13 9.58 -0.77
C ALA A 153 7.14 8.61 -1.39
N TRP A 154 6.99 7.30 -1.11
CA TRP A 154 7.82 6.27 -1.70
C TRP A 154 7.70 6.20 -3.23
N ALA A 155 6.50 6.32 -3.78
CA ALA A 155 6.28 6.23 -5.21
C ALA A 155 6.99 7.36 -5.97
N PHE A 156 6.88 8.59 -5.49
CA PHE A 156 7.58 9.71 -6.11
C PHE A 156 9.10 9.59 -5.97
N ASP A 157 9.61 9.13 -4.84
CA ASP A 157 11.04 8.91 -4.63
C ASP A 157 11.58 7.79 -5.55
N ALA A 158 10.93 6.63 -5.54
CA ALA A 158 11.37 5.45 -6.27
C ALA A 158 11.26 5.57 -7.79
N PHE A 159 10.29 6.34 -8.30
CA PHE A 159 9.98 6.43 -9.73
C PHE A 159 10.22 7.82 -10.34
N GLN A 160 10.81 8.76 -9.61
CA GLN A 160 11.19 10.08 -10.12
C GLN A 160 12.08 9.97 -11.37
N ALA A 161 13.11 9.15 -11.31
CA ALA A 161 14.02 8.92 -12.42
C ALA A 161 13.34 8.26 -13.65
N ASN A 162 12.20 7.59 -13.45
CA ASN A 162 11.37 6.99 -14.50
C ASN A 162 10.36 7.99 -15.10
N GLY A 163 10.32 9.23 -14.60
CA GLY A 163 9.45 10.29 -15.09
C GLY A 163 8.05 10.29 -14.47
N LEU A 164 7.85 9.68 -13.29
CA LEU A 164 6.58 9.76 -12.57
C LEU A 164 6.37 11.17 -12.00
N GLU A 165 5.33 11.85 -12.44
CA GLU A 165 4.99 13.24 -12.06
C GLU A 165 3.66 13.34 -11.31
N CYS A 166 2.77 12.34 -11.48
CA CYS A 166 1.40 12.40 -11.02
C CYS A 166 0.92 11.05 -10.49
N LEU A 167 0.16 11.08 -9.40
CA LEU A 167 -0.56 9.93 -8.86
C LEU A 167 -2.06 10.21 -8.91
N GLU A 168 -2.82 9.25 -9.44
CA GLU A 168 -4.27 9.31 -9.56
C GLU A 168 -4.94 8.36 -8.56
N LEU A 169 -5.94 8.85 -7.82
CA LEU A 169 -6.79 8.06 -6.94
C LEU A 169 -8.21 8.06 -7.50
N LEU A 170 -8.71 6.87 -7.83
CA LEU A 170 -10.03 6.69 -8.45
C LEU A 170 -10.98 6.01 -7.47
N HIS A 171 -12.23 6.49 -7.41
CA HIS A 171 -13.32 5.84 -6.67
C HIS A 171 -14.69 6.25 -7.22
N GLN A 172 -15.73 5.48 -6.95
CA GLN A 172 -17.10 5.84 -7.33
C GLN A 172 -17.58 7.07 -6.55
N VAL A 173 -18.45 7.88 -7.18
CA VAL A 173 -18.92 9.18 -6.65
C VAL A 173 -19.60 9.07 -5.28
N ASP A 174 -20.20 7.94 -4.95
CA ASP A 174 -20.87 7.71 -3.67
C ASP A 174 -19.93 7.24 -2.55
N ASN A 175 -18.63 7.01 -2.84
CA ASN A 175 -17.62 6.69 -1.85
C ASN A 175 -17.03 7.97 -1.21
N LEU A 176 -17.85 8.69 -0.44
CA LEU A 176 -17.44 9.92 0.23
C LEU A 176 -16.29 9.74 1.22
N ALA A 177 -16.08 8.52 1.72
CA ALA A 177 -14.94 8.23 2.57
C ALA A 177 -13.62 8.35 1.80
N SER A 178 -13.59 7.90 0.55
CA SER A 178 -12.41 8.03 -0.32
C SER A 178 -12.15 9.48 -0.73
N CYS A 179 -13.18 10.32 -0.98
CA CYS A 179 -12.98 11.75 -1.18
C CYS A 179 -12.21 12.35 0.01
N ARG A 180 -12.68 12.11 1.24
CA ARG A 180 -12.02 12.65 2.44
C ARG A 180 -10.58 12.17 2.63
N VAL A 181 -10.29 10.93 2.26
CA VAL A 181 -8.91 10.39 2.30
C VAL A 181 -8.05 11.05 1.23
N ALA A 182 -8.56 11.22 0.01
CA ALA A 182 -7.88 11.92 -1.08
C ALA A 182 -7.49 13.35 -0.66
N GLU A 183 -8.46 14.14 -0.21
CA GLU A 183 -8.26 15.53 0.23
C GLU A 183 -7.22 15.65 1.35
N LYS A 184 -7.33 14.80 2.38
CA LYS A 184 -6.38 14.78 3.51
C LYS A 184 -4.95 14.41 3.11
N ASN A 185 -4.77 13.74 1.97
CA ASN A 185 -3.47 13.39 1.41
C ASN A 185 -3.03 14.32 0.28
N GLY A 186 -3.73 15.47 0.08
CA GLY A 186 -3.37 16.46 -0.92
C GLY A 186 -3.66 16.03 -2.36
N TYR A 187 -4.51 15.02 -2.55
CA TYR A 187 -5.04 14.67 -3.87
C TYR A 187 -6.24 15.59 -4.16
N GLN A 188 -6.10 16.45 -5.14
CA GLN A 188 -7.14 17.38 -5.55
C GLN A 188 -8.10 16.71 -6.54
N PHE A 189 -9.40 17.03 -6.46
CA PHE A 189 -10.37 16.61 -7.48
C PHE A 189 -9.95 17.15 -8.84
N ASP A 190 -9.92 16.28 -9.84
CA ASP A 190 -9.50 16.61 -11.20
C ASP A 190 -10.68 16.50 -12.19
N ARG A 191 -11.32 15.33 -12.24
CA ARG A 191 -12.38 15.06 -13.21
C ARG A 191 -13.34 13.96 -12.79
N LEU A 192 -14.49 13.89 -13.47
CA LEU A 192 -15.38 12.74 -13.46
C LEU A 192 -14.95 11.72 -14.52
N LEU A 193 -15.11 10.45 -14.21
CA LEU A 193 -15.07 9.35 -15.16
C LEU A 193 -16.50 8.86 -15.38
N PRO A 194 -16.94 8.66 -16.63
CA PRO A 194 -18.23 8.04 -16.89
C PRO A 194 -18.31 6.63 -16.30
N SER A 195 -19.50 6.25 -15.85
CA SER A 195 -19.79 4.90 -15.40
C SER A 195 -19.48 3.86 -16.48
N ALA A 196 -19.05 2.67 -16.08
CA ALA A 196 -18.72 1.54 -16.95
C ALA A 196 -19.33 0.24 -16.40
N PRO A 197 -20.65 0.06 -16.46
CA PRO A 197 -21.32 -1.16 -16.01
C PRO A 197 -20.83 -2.41 -16.77
N PRO A 198 -20.87 -3.61 -16.16
CA PRO A 198 -21.36 -3.89 -14.81
C PRO A 198 -20.34 -3.60 -13.68
N SER A 199 -19.06 -3.44 -13.96
CA SER A 199 -18.00 -3.32 -12.94
C SER A 199 -18.04 -2.00 -12.18
N TYR A 200 -18.43 -0.92 -12.85
CA TYR A 200 -18.51 0.43 -12.28
C TYR A 200 -19.87 1.04 -12.63
N PRO A 201 -20.91 0.75 -11.83
CA PRO A 201 -22.28 1.16 -12.13
C PRO A 201 -22.53 2.67 -11.99
N LEU A 202 -21.68 3.37 -11.26
CA LEU A 202 -21.74 4.83 -11.05
C LEU A 202 -20.53 5.51 -11.65
N ASP A 203 -20.66 6.80 -11.90
CA ASP A 203 -19.52 7.63 -12.29
C ASP A 203 -18.41 7.58 -11.23
N GLY A 204 -17.19 7.86 -11.66
CA GLY A 204 -16.01 7.89 -10.79
C GLY A 204 -15.50 9.32 -10.57
N HIS A 205 -14.96 9.57 -9.39
CA HIS A 205 -14.08 10.70 -9.13
C HIS A 205 -12.62 10.30 -9.40
N VAL A 206 -11.89 11.17 -10.10
CA VAL A 206 -10.44 11.13 -10.18
C VAL A 206 -9.90 12.26 -9.33
N HIS A 207 -9.06 11.91 -8.37
CA HIS A 207 -8.28 12.85 -7.58
C HIS A 207 -6.80 12.70 -7.94
N VAL A 208 -6.08 13.79 -8.07
CA VAL A 208 -4.67 13.79 -8.46
C VAL A 208 -3.78 14.43 -7.43
N ARG A 209 -2.59 13.86 -7.24
CA ARG A 209 -1.49 14.49 -6.52
C ARG A 209 -0.28 14.55 -7.42
N ARG A 210 0.25 15.75 -7.61
CA ARG A 210 1.45 15.99 -8.42
C ARG A 210 2.68 16.04 -7.52
N GLN A 211 3.80 15.57 -8.05
CA GLN A 211 5.09 15.80 -7.42
C GLN A 211 5.35 17.32 -7.40
N LEU A 212 5.71 17.85 -6.25
CA LEU A 212 6.18 19.23 -6.19
C LEU A 212 7.54 19.29 -6.91
N PRO A 213 7.76 20.26 -7.80
CA PRO A 213 9.10 20.46 -8.35
C PRO A 213 10.07 20.66 -7.20
N ASP A 214 11.24 20.03 -7.28
CA ASP A 214 12.32 20.23 -6.30
C ASP A 214 12.52 21.73 -6.10
N ALA A 215 12.40 22.20 -4.87
CA ALA A 215 12.77 23.58 -4.56
C ALA A 215 14.21 23.76 -5.04
N PHE A 216 14.44 24.74 -5.91
CA PHE A 216 15.73 25.05 -6.55
C PHE A 216 16.90 24.68 -5.65
N PRO A 217 17.94 24.00 -6.16
CA PRO A 217 19.15 23.78 -5.39
C PRO A 217 19.65 25.14 -4.88
N SER A 218 19.83 25.24 -3.56
CA SER A 218 20.36 26.46 -2.91
C SER A 218 21.59 26.91 -3.68
N ALA A 219 21.56 28.12 -4.20
CA ALA A 219 22.68 28.69 -4.91
C ALA A 219 23.97 28.56 -4.05
N PRO A 220 25.12 28.19 -4.62
CA PRO A 220 26.35 28.07 -3.86
C PRO A 220 26.64 29.39 -3.18
N ALA A 221 26.84 29.35 -1.85
CA ALA A 221 27.20 30.50 -1.06
C ALA A 221 28.47 31.15 -1.68
N ASN A 222 28.34 32.41 -2.01
CA ASN A 222 29.33 33.24 -2.71
C ASN A 222 30.74 33.07 -2.20
N ALA A 223 31.65 32.87 -3.16
CA ALA A 223 33.09 33.15 -3.00
C ALA A 223 33.29 34.58 -2.49
N HIS A 224 34.00 34.71 -1.38
CA HIS A 224 34.55 35.97 -0.90
C HIS A 224 35.46 36.55 -1.97
N PHE A 225 35.06 37.68 -2.53
CA PHE A 225 36.01 38.59 -3.14
C PHE A 225 36.74 39.33 -2.01
N SER A 226 38.03 39.03 -1.84
CA SER A 226 38.97 39.88 -1.10
C SER A 226 39.60 40.83 -2.08
N ALA A 227 39.45 42.13 -1.82
CA ALA A 227 40.20 43.20 -2.44
C ALA A 227 41.53 43.39 -1.72
#